data_1cc008b12636a1a4ab6d1bcbdf2af8a4
#
_entry.id   1cc008b12636a1a4ab6d1bcbdf2af8a4
#
_cell.length_a   1.000
_cell.length_b   1.000
_cell.length_c   1.000
_cell.angle_alpha   90.00
_cell.angle_beta   90.00
_cell.angle_gamma   90.00
#
_symmetry.space_group_name_H-M   'P 1'
#
loop_
_entity.id
_entity.type
_entity.pdbx_description
1 polymer ?
#
loop_
_entity_poly.entity_id
_entity_poly.type
_entity_poly.pdbx_seq_one_letter_code
_entity_poly.pdbx_strand_id
1 'polypeptide(L)'
;MELLHRFKPHTLAVATLFIMCSSSWAANPNQQTEDEWKFTLKNAYINRDFDNDALKDTGSWSQAASLFYKSKMHDTPLVIADKPITIGADASVQYAVRLSSDKHVADTVLPFNKETQSQASDYLKYGATLKLGYDKTLLSVGELWLDLPVTAVDASRQLLTSYWGTNLKSQLSDQLYAEIGRVEKVSPRNEEDFKKFSFTANGITKESDGLNYIDLRYQFTPSLKGEYYFGNLECYSQVEMSYLITK
;
A
#
# COMPACT_ATOMS: atom_id res chain seq x y z
N MET A 1 -6.26 15.05 -43.58
CA MET A 1 -7.23 16.00 -42.98
C MET A 1 -7.19 15.71 -41.49
N GLU A 2 -6.40 16.53 -40.79
CA GLU A 2 -5.98 16.32 -39.39
C GLU A 2 -7.12 16.67 -38.44
N LEU A 3 -7.45 15.73 -37.55
CA LEU A 3 -8.25 15.99 -36.35
C LEU A 3 -7.33 16.05 -35.14
N LEU A 4 -6.73 17.20 -34.92
CA LEU A 4 -6.08 17.57 -33.68
C LEU A 4 -7.16 17.84 -32.64
N HIS A 5 -7.45 16.84 -31.77
CA HIS A 5 -8.26 17.05 -30.57
C HIS A 5 -7.48 17.92 -29.57
N ARG A 6 -7.95 19.14 -29.37
CA ARG A 6 -7.48 20.02 -28.31
C ARG A 6 -7.97 19.49 -26.96
N PHE A 7 -7.07 18.86 -26.22
CA PHE A 7 -7.26 18.68 -24.78
C PHE A 7 -7.18 20.05 -24.09
N LYS A 8 -8.25 20.47 -23.47
CA LYS A 8 -8.19 21.57 -22.48
C LYS A 8 -7.76 20.96 -21.15
N PRO A 9 -6.58 21.33 -20.62
CA PRO A 9 -6.16 20.83 -19.30
C PRO A 9 -6.96 21.58 -18.23
N HIS A 10 -7.98 20.92 -17.66
CA HIS A 10 -8.57 21.41 -16.44
C HIS A 10 -7.65 21.03 -15.27
N THR A 11 -7.23 22.03 -14.53
CA THR A 11 -6.22 22.00 -13.50
C THR A 11 -6.56 21.01 -12.38
N LEU A 12 -5.79 19.94 -12.26
CA LEU A 12 -5.83 19.02 -11.13
C LEU A 12 -5.07 19.64 -9.96
N ALA A 13 -5.76 20.29 -9.04
CA ALA A 13 -5.16 20.76 -7.80
C ALA A 13 -5.21 19.64 -6.75
N VAL A 14 -4.16 18.82 -6.67
CA VAL A 14 -3.96 17.88 -5.58
C VAL A 14 -2.93 18.49 -4.63
N ALA A 15 -3.39 19.08 -3.54
CA ALA A 15 -2.52 19.48 -2.44
C ALA A 15 -2.25 18.24 -1.56
N THR A 16 -1.16 17.55 -1.84
CA THR A 16 -0.70 16.42 -1.03
C THR A 16 0.61 16.83 -0.36
N LEU A 17 0.57 17.02 0.96
CA LEU A 17 1.77 17.23 1.76
C LEU A 17 2.38 15.84 2.06
N PHE A 18 3.37 15.42 1.26
CA PHE A 18 4.16 14.23 1.53
C PHE A 18 5.36 14.60 2.40
N ILE A 19 5.40 14.06 3.62
CA ILE A 19 6.65 13.90 4.34
C ILE A 19 7.19 12.52 3.94
N MET A 20 8.10 12.50 2.96
CA MET A 20 8.81 11.27 2.60
C MET A 20 9.83 10.96 3.68
N CYS A 21 9.56 9.98 4.53
CA CYS A 21 10.61 9.27 5.25
C CYS A 21 11.37 8.43 4.22
N SER A 22 12.59 8.82 3.89
CA SER A 22 13.51 7.99 3.11
C SER A 22 13.85 6.75 3.94
N SER A 23 13.29 5.59 3.59
CA SER A 23 13.74 4.33 4.16
C SER A 23 15.21 4.12 3.80
N SER A 24 16.08 4.10 4.80
CA SER A 24 17.48 3.73 4.59
C SER A 24 17.53 2.23 4.29
N TRP A 25 18.14 1.84 3.18
CA TRP A 25 18.25 0.45 2.74
C TRP A 25 19.03 -0.47 3.71
N ALA A 26 19.61 0.08 4.76
CA ALA A 26 20.45 -0.63 5.73
C ALA A 26 19.98 -0.43 7.18
N ALA A 27 18.77 0.03 7.41
CA ALA A 27 18.26 0.17 8.77
C ALA A 27 17.83 -1.20 9.32
N ASN A 28 18.26 -1.49 10.55
CA ASN A 28 17.77 -2.66 11.29
C ASN A 28 16.24 -2.56 11.41
N PRO A 29 15.46 -3.51 10.85
CA PRO A 29 13.99 -3.43 10.86
C PRO A 29 13.39 -3.50 12.26
N ASN A 30 14.15 -3.97 13.27
CA ASN A 30 13.72 -4.07 14.67
C ASN A 30 14.08 -2.84 15.51
N GLN A 31 14.47 -1.70 14.89
CA GLN A 31 14.93 -0.50 15.60
C GLN A 31 13.86 0.60 15.78
N GLN A 32 12.58 0.24 15.88
CA GLN A 32 11.57 1.23 16.27
C GLN A 32 11.71 1.54 17.77
N THR A 33 12.42 2.61 18.10
CA THR A 33 12.75 3.00 19.50
C THR A 33 11.73 3.93 20.12
N GLU A 34 10.88 4.57 19.32
CA GLU A 34 9.88 5.53 19.74
C GLU A 34 8.52 5.23 19.10
N ASP A 35 7.46 5.64 19.77
CA ASP A 35 6.12 5.61 19.19
C ASP A 35 5.99 6.66 18.10
N GLU A 36 5.47 6.28 16.94
CA GLU A 36 5.26 7.17 15.80
C GLU A 36 3.77 7.35 15.52
N TRP A 37 3.33 8.59 15.45
CA TRP A 37 1.98 8.97 15.03
C TRP A 37 2.05 9.74 13.73
N LYS A 38 1.25 9.32 12.75
CA LYS A 38 1.12 10.04 11.48
C LYS A 38 -0.34 10.34 11.22
N PHE A 39 -0.66 11.62 11.14
CA PHE A 39 -1.98 12.09 10.74
C PHE A 39 -1.93 12.66 9.34
N THR A 40 -2.91 12.33 8.50
CA THR A 40 -3.01 12.82 7.12
C THR A 40 -4.43 13.30 6.84
N LEU A 41 -4.55 14.49 6.30
CA LEU A 41 -5.79 15.02 5.72
C LEU A 41 -5.63 15.11 4.20
N LYS A 42 -6.64 14.66 3.46
CA LYS A 42 -6.69 14.78 2.00
C LYS A 42 -8.01 15.44 1.59
N ASN A 43 -7.92 16.34 0.64
CA ASN A 43 -9.08 16.86 -0.08
C ASN A 43 -8.84 16.60 -1.56
N ALA A 44 -9.78 15.95 -2.22
CA ALA A 44 -9.67 15.64 -3.63
C ALA A 44 -10.93 16.03 -4.37
N TYR A 45 -10.75 16.76 -5.46
CA TYR A 45 -11.77 17.12 -6.42
C TYR A 45 -11.36 16.59 -7.80
N ILE A 46 -12.23 15.81 -8.42
CA ILE A 46 -12.05 15.31 -9.78
C ILE A 46 -13.32 15.68 -10.55
N ASN A 47 -13.15 16.30 -11.71
CA ASN A 47 -14.20 16.49 -12.70
C ASN A 47 -13.64 16.14 -14.07
N ARG A 48 -14.35 15.29 -14.79
CA ARG A 48 -14.02 14.91 -16.17
C ARG A 48 -15.29 15.02 -16.99
N ASP A 49 -15.26 15.92 -17.95
CA ASP A 49 -16.30 16.08 -18.94
C ASP A 49 -15.81 15.43 -20.24
N PHE A 50 -16.60 14.53 -20.79
CA PHE A 50 -16.25 13.81 -22.01
C PHE A 50 -16.97 14.44 -23.22
N ASP A 51 -16.24 14.73 -24.28
CA ASP A 51 -16.81 15.23 -25.55
C ASP A 51 -17.66 14.17 -26.28
N ASN A 52 -17.66 12.93 -25.81
CA ASN A 52 -18.43 11.82 -26.36
C ASN A 52 -19.65 11.55 -25.50
N ASP A 53 -20.84 11.85 -26.01
CA ASP A 53 -22.12 11.64 -25.33
C ASP A 53 -22.41 10.21 -24.90
N ALA A 54 -21.69 9.22 -25.46
CA ALA A 54 -21.77 7.82 -25.02
C ALA A 54 -21.03 7.55 -23.69
N LEU A 55 -20.18 8.48 -23.25
CA LEU A 55 -19.46 8.42 -21.98
C LEU A 55 -20.10 9.37 -20.99
N LYS A 56 -20.42 8.89 -19.80
CA LYS A 56 -20.96 9.72 -18.75
C LYS A 56 -19.86 10.56 -18.10
N ASP A 57 -20.11 11.83 -17.91
CA ASP A 57 -19.25 12.72 -17.13
C ASP A 57 -19.02 12.18 -15.73
N THR A 58 -17.81 12.39 -15.24
CA THR A 58 -17.39 11.89 -13.96
C THR A 58 -17.04 13.02 -13.02
N GLY A 59 -17.52 12.95 -11.79
CA GLY A 59 -17.18 13.97 -10.80
C GLY A 59 -17.24 13.44 -9.38
N SER A 60 -16.30 13.85 -8.57
CA SER A 60 -16.27 13.55 -7.16
C SER A 60 -15.52 14.66 -6.42
N TRP A 61 -16.11 15.12 -5.34
CA TRP A 61 -15.42 15.94 -4.35
C TRP A 61 -15.52 15.22 -3.01
N SER A 62 -14.39 14.98 -2.38
CA SER A 62 -14.30 14.17 -1.18
C SER A 62 -13.17 14.64 -0.28
N GLN A 63 -13.29 14.29 0.99
CA GLN A 63 -12.29 14.56 2.02
C GLN A 63 -12.00 13.29 2.80
N ALA A 64 -10.76 13.13 3.25
CA ALA A 64 -10.36 12.01 4.09
C ALA A 64 -9.44 12.43 5.22
N ALA A 65 -9.54 11.67 6.32
CA ALA A 65 -8.63 11.72 7.44
C ALA A 65 -8.07 10.32 7.70
N SER A 66 -6.77 10.22 7.93
CA SER A 66 -6.12 8.96 8.25
C SER A 66 -5.19 9.14 9.43
N LEU A 67 -5.23 8.21 10.38
CA LEU A 67 -4.36 8.15 11.54
C LEU A 67 -3.64 6.80 11.54
N PHE A 68 -2.32 6.84 11.64
CA PHE A 68 -1.45 5.68 11.73
C PHE A 68 -0.66 5.78 13.02
N TYR A 69 -0.57 4.68 13.71
CA TYR A 69 0.24 4.50 14.90
C TYR A 69 1.22 3.35 14.69
N LYS A 70 2.49 3.58 15.00
CA LYS A 70 3.50 2.53 15.09
C LYS A 70 4.09 2.53 16.48
N SER A 71 3.95 1.44 17.20
CA SER A 71 4.56 1.33 18.50
C SER A 71 6.07 1.18 18.40
N LYS A 72 6.77 1.69 19.37
CA LYS A 72 8.15 1.23 19.66
C LYS A 72 8.15 -0.28 19.94
N MET A 73 9.32 -0.90 19.80
CA MET A 73 9.52 -2.28 20.20
C MET A 73 9.86 -2.35 21.69
N HIS A 74 9.20 -3.26 22.41
CA HIS A 74 9.37 -3.48 23.84
C HIS A 74 10.05 -4.82 24.09
N ASP A 75 11.06 -4.83 24.94
CA ASP A 75 11.72 -6.06 25.35
C ASP A 75 10.75 -6.94 26.13
N THR A 76 10.77 -8.24 25.84
CA THR A 76 10.06 -9.24 26.62
C THR A 76 11.03 -9.93 27.58
N PRO A 77 10.52 -10.67 28.61
CA PRO A 77 11.39 -11.48 29.47
C PRO A 77 12.07 -12.66 28.75
N LEU A 78 11.68 -12.94 27.49
CA LEU A 78 12.23 -14.05 26.72
C LEU A 78 13.54 -13.61 26.08
N VAL A 79 14.62 -14.34 26.43
CA VAL A 79 15.98 -14.06 25.95
C VAL A 79 16.53 -15.29 25.23
N ILE A 80 17.06 -15.11 24.04
CA ILE A 80 17.72 -16.12 23.22
C ILE A 80 19.14 -15.61 22.90
N ALA A 81 20.15 -16.40 23.21
CA ALA A 81 21.56 -16.04 22.98
C ALA A 81 21.89 -14.60 23.42
N ASP A 82 21.55 -14.25 24.66
CA ASP A 82 21.77 -12.95 25.31
C ASP A 82 21.05 -11.74 24.66
N LYS A 83 20.08 -12.00 23.77
CA LYS A 83 19.26 -10.95 23.15
C LYS A 83 17.78 -11.14 23.49
N PRO A 84 17.06 -10.09 23.90
CA PRO A 84 15.64 -10.19 24.18
C PRO A 84 14.84 -10.37 22.89
N ILE A 85 13.74 -11.09 23.00
CA ILE A 85 12.67 -11.02 22.01
C ILE A 85 11.90 -9.73 22.29
N THR A 86 11.60 -8.98 21.25
CA THR A 86 10.85 -7.73 21.34
C THR A 86 9.44 -7.87 20.76
N ILE A 87 8.51 -7.09 21.25
CA ILE A 87 7.11 -7.07 20.78
C ILE A 87 6.65 -5.62 20.51
N GLY A 88 5.86 -5.46 19.49
CA GLY A 88 5.20 -4.18 19.17
C GLY A 88 3.89 -4.40 18.42
N ALA A 89 3.13 -3.33 18.27
CA ALA A 89 1.90 -3.35 17.49
C ALA A 89 1.70 -2.03 16.77
N ASP A 90 1.25 -2.10 15.51
CA ASP A 90 0.85 -0.93 14.74
C ASP A 90 -0.67 -0.95 14.56
N ALA A 91 -1.25 0.22 14.35
CA ALA A 91 -2.68 0.36 14.08
C ALA A 91 -2.92 1.46 13.06
N SER A 92 -3.98 1.33 12.28
CA SER A 92 -4.45 2.33 11.36
C SER A 92 -5.95 2.53 11.43
N VAL A 93 -6.40 3.76 11.19
CA VAL A 93 -7.79 4.09 10.91
C VAL A 93 -7.82 5.17 9.83
N GLN A 94 -8.64 4.97 8.81
CA GLN A 94 -8.74 5.85 7.66
C GLN A 94 -10.22 6.02 7.31
N TYR A 95 -10.69 7.24 7.21
CA TYR A 95 -12.07 7.57 6.88
C TYR A 95 -12.13 8.58 5.75
N ALA A 96 -13.03 8.35 4.80
CA ALA A 96 -13.28 9.29 3.73
C ALA A 96 -14.79 9.54 3.56
N VAL A 97 -15.15 10.79 3.24
CA VAL A 97 -16.52 11.25 3.05
C VAL A 97 -16.64 12.01 1.72
N ARG A 98 -17.74 11.79 1.02
CA ARG A 98 -18.12 12.54 -0.18
C ARG A 98 -18.71 13.89 0.23
N LEU A 99 -18.27 14.95 -0.42
CA LEU A 99 -18.76 16.32 -0.24
C LEU A 99 -19.62 16.80 -1.42
N SER A 100 -19.52 16.15 -2.60
CA SER A 100 -20.34 16.46 -3.76
C SER A 100 -21.66 15.73 -3.76
N SER A 101 -22.64 16.25 -4.49
CA SER A 101 -23.81 15.50 -4.91
C SER A 101 -23.39 14.30 -5.74
N ASP A 102 -24.27 13.30 -5.81
CA ASP A 102 -24.01 12.02 -6.46
C ASP A 102 -23.82 12.14 -7.97
N LYS A 103 -22.64 12.51 -8.38
CA LYS A 103 -22.19 12.24 -9.74
C LYS A 103 -21.46 10.91 -9.72
N HIS A 104 -21.96 9.99 -10.52
CA HIS A 104 -21.43 8.64 -10.48
C HIS A 104 -20.44 8.39 -11.55
N VAL A 105 -19.45 7.64 -11.16
CA VAL A 105 -18.72 6.86 -12.14
C VAL A 105 -17.94 5.77 -11.48
N ALA A 106 -17.90 4.63 -12.11
CA ALA A 106 -16.93 3.61 -11.83
C ALA A 106 -15.51 4.26 -11.89
N ASP A 107 -14.65 3.91 -10.95
CA ASP A 107 -13.29 4.47 -10.78
C ASP A 107 -13.24 5.92 -10.27
N THR A 108 -14.01 6.19 -9.27
CA THR A 108 -13.95 7.44 -8.52
C THR A 108 -13.03 7.32 -7.30
N VAL A 109 -12.97 8.38 -6.51
CA VAL A 109 -12.16 8.41 -5.29
C VAL A 109 -12.77 7.64 -4.12
N LEU A 110 -14.05 7.27 -4.22
CA LEU A 110 -14.77 6.49 -3.22
C LEU A 110 -15.24 5.15 -3.83
N PRO A 111 -15.62 4.17 -3.00
CA PRO A 111 -16.22 2.92 -3.46
C PRO A 111 -17.45 3.18 -4.35
N PHE A 112 -17.60 2.34 -5.36
CA PHE A 112 -18.72 2.43 -6.31
C PHE A 112 -19.64 1.23 -6.16
N ASN A 113 -20.91 1.50 -5.87
CA ASN A 113 -21.95 0.49 -5.83
C ASN A 113 -22.51 0.27 -7.24
N LYS A 114 -22.33 -0.94 -7.77
CA LYS A 114 -22.76 -1.32 -9.12
C LYS A 114 -24.29 -1.47 -9.23
N GLU A 115 -24.98 -1.77 -8.13
CA GLU A 115 -26.42 -1.94 -8.12
C GLU A 115 -27.14 -0.60 -8.17
N THR A 116 -26.71 0.35 -7.35
CA THR A 116 -27.29 1.69 -7.31
C THR A 116 -26.65 2.64 -8.34
N GLN A 117 -25.57 2.21 -9.02
CA GLN A 117 -24.80 3.01 -9.97
C GLN A 117 -24.33 4.35 -9.36
N SER A 118 -23.96 4.33 -8.09
CA SER A 118 -23.58 5.51 -7.33
C SER A 118 -22.31 5.30 -6.50
N GLN A 119 -21.64 6.41 -6.18
CA GLN A 119 -20.54 6.39 -5.23
C GLN A 119 -21.07 6.24 -3.79
N ALA A 120 -20.30 5.61 -2.93
CA ALA A 120 -20.55 5.62 -1.50
C ALA A 120 -20.57 7.07 -0.96
N SER A 121 -21.35 7.32 0.08
CA SER A 121 -21.33 8.58 0.82
C SER A 121 -20.05 8.72 1.62
N ASP A 122 -19.56 7.63 2.13
CA ASP A 122 -18.38 7.51 2.97
C ASP A 122 -17.87 6.08 2.99
N TYR A 123 -16.66 5.86 3.51
CA TYR A 123 -16.13 4.54 3.81
C TYR A 123 -15.00 4.63 4.84
N LEU A 124 -14.85 3.55 5.60
CA LEU A 124 -13.90 3.42 6.70
C LEU A 124 -12.99 2.22 6.48
N LYS A 125 -11.68 2.40 6.70
CA LYS A 125 -10.71 1.31 6.76
C LYS A 125 -10.02 1.34 8.10
N TYR A 126 -9.79 0.19 8.68
CA TYR A 126 -8.99 0.05 9.89
C TYR A 126 -8.21 -1.26 9.88
N GLY A 127 -7.12 -1.29 10.59
CA GLY A 127 -6.28 -2.46 10.68
C GLY A 127 -5.27 -2.39 11.82
N ALA A 128 -4.65 -3.53 12.07
CA ALA A 128 -3.60 -3.65 13.06
C ALA A 128 -2.54 -4.66 12.61
N THR A 129 -1.31 -4.49 13.10
CA THR A 129 -0.17 -5.36 12.85
C THR A 129 0.45 -5.74 14.17
N LEU A 130 0.64 -7.04 14.41
CA LEU A 130 1.48 -7.53 15.50
C LEU A 130 2.91 -7.64 15.00
N LYS A 131 3.88 -7.18 15.81
CA LYS A 131 5.31 -7.21 15.50
C LYS A 131 6.06 -8.05 16.55
N LEU A 132 6.89 -8.97 16.08
CA LEU A 132 7.82 -9.73 16.90
C LEU A 132 9.23 -9.54 16.37
N GLY A 133 10.13 -9.06 17.21
CA GLY A 133 11.50 -8.77 16.82
C GLY A 133 12.50 -9.66 17.56
N TYR A 134 13.56 -10.02 16.87
CA TYR A 134 14.73 -10.67 17.45
C TYR A 134 15.99 -10.18 16.74
N ASP A 135 16.92 -9.57 17.47
CA ASP A 135 18.13 -8.98 16.91
C ASP A 135 17.83 -8.03 15.74
N LYS A 136 18.28 -8.37 14.55
CA LYS A 136 18.09 -7.61 13.30
C LYS A 136 16.91 -8.15 12.45
N THR A 137 16.01 -8.93 13.05
CA THR A 137 14.89 -9.58 12.36
C THR A 137 13.56 -9.12 12.95
N LEU A 138 12.60 -8.82 12.10
CA LEU A 138 11.24 -8.39 12.46
C LEU A 138 10.21 -9.22 11.70
N LEU A 139 9.36 -9.92 12.42
CA LEU A 139 8.16 -10.56 11.91
C LEU A 139 6.96 -9.63 12.15
N SER A 140 6.18 -9.39 11.11
CA SER A 140 4.94 -8.61 11.14
C SER A 140 3.79 -9.45 10.64
N VAL A 141 2.66 -9.46 11.36
CA VAL A 141 1.45 -10.23 11.02
C VAL A 141 0.23 -9.33 11.16
N GLY A 142 -0.62 -9.33 10.16
CA GLY A 142 -1.85 -8.54 10.15
C GLY A 142 -1.92 -7.59 8.96
N GLU A 143 -2.31 -6.33 9.18
CA GLU A 143 -2.29 -5.31 8.15
C GLU A 143 -0.85 -4.90 7.82
N LEU A 144 -0.50 -4.98 6.55
CA LEU A 144 0.85 -4.71 6.06
C LEU A 144 0.85 -3.50 5.12
N TRP A 145 1.85 -2.64 5.30
CA TRP A 145 2.14 -1.46 4.47
C TRP A 145 3.44 -1.74 3.71
N LEU A 146 3.31 -2.47 2.60
CA LEU A 146 4.45 -2.96 1.81
C LEU A 146 4.87 -1.93 0.77
N ASP A 147 6.17 -1.85 0.51
CA ASP A 147 6.76 -1.04 -0.57
C ASP A 147 7.64 -1.96 -1.44
N LEU A 148 6.99 -2.87 -2.13
CA LEU A 148 7.60 -3.87 -2.99
C LEU A 148 7.07 -3.72 -4.42
N PRO A 149 7.76 -4.22 -5.43
CA PRO A 149 7.42 -3.99 -6.84
C PRO A 149 5.97 -4.29 -7.24
N VAL A 150 5.33 -5.30 -6.63
CA VAL A 150 3.93 -5.67 -6.95
C VAL A 150 2.94 -5.43 -5.81
N THR A 151 3.40 -4.95 -4.67
CA THR A 151 2.55 -4.68 -3.48
C THR A 151 2.82 -3.31 -2.88
N ALA A 152 3.09 -2.33 -3.73
CA ALA A 152 3.27 -0.96 -3.28
C ALA A 152 1.97 -0.35 -2.76
N VAL A 153 2.10 0.53 -1.76
CA VAL A 153 0.97 1.30 -1.25
C VAL A 153 0.53 2.34 -2.28
N ASP A 154 -0.69 2.20 -2.79
CA ASP A 154 -1.26 3.19 -3.70
C ASP A 154 -1.93 4.32 -2.92
N ALA A 155 -1.37 5.52 -3.04
CA ALA A 155 -1.85 6.76 -2.41
C ALA A 155 -2.63 7.67 -3.38
N SER A 156 -2.96 7.21 -4.57
CA SER A 156 -3.56 8.04 -5.63
C SER A 156 -5.06 8.33 -5.44
N ARG A 157 -5.67 7.79 -4.39
CA ARG A 157 -7.06 8.05 -3.98
C ARG A 157 -7.12 8.57 -2.55
N GLN A 158 -8.31 8.64 -1.96
CA GLN A 158 -8.53 9.16 -0.61
C GLN A 158 -7.85 8.30 0.45
N LEU A 159 -8.10 7.02 0.46
CA LEU A 159 -7.49 6.10 1.41
C LEU A 159 -6.39 5.27 0.73
N LEU A 160 -5.53 4.68 1.53
CA LEU A 160 -4.38 3.90 1.06
C LEU A 160 -4.76 2.45 0.82
N THR A 161 -4.11 1.83 -0.16
CA THR A 161 -4.11 0.37 -0.29
C THR A 161 -3.33 -0.22 0.87
N SER A 162 -3.85 -1.29 1.48
CA SER A 162 -3.14 -2.10 2.48
C SER A 162 -3.31 -3.58 2.18
N TYR A 163 -2.48 -4.39 2.81
CA TYR A 163 -2.43 -5.83 2.57
C TYR A 163 -2.62 -6.57 3.89
N TRP A 164 -3.15 -7.77 3.83
CA TRP A 164 -3.27 -8.66 4.99
C TRP A 164 -2.40 -9.87 4.78
N GLY A 165 -1.54 -10.16 5.75
CA GLY A 165 -0.62 -11.30 5.64
C GLY A 165 0.47 -11.32 6.70
N THR A 166 1.59 -11.92 6.32
CA THR A 166 2.79 -12.11 7.15
C THR A 166 4.01 -11.62 6.38
N ASN A 167 4.88 -10.90 7.06
CA ASN A 167 6.10 -10.35 6.50
C ASN A 167 7.27 -10.50 7.49
N LEU A 168 8.37 -11.07 7.04
CA LEU A 168 9.62 -11.21 7.78
C LEU A 168 10.70 -10.38 7.11
N LYS A 169 11.25 -9.42 7.84
CA LYS A 169 12.36 -8.56 7.43
C LYS A 169 13.60 -8.90 8.24
N SER A 170 14.75 -8.97 7.59
CA SER A 170 16.00 -9.25 8.31
C SER A 170 17.18 -8.56 7.66
N GLN A 171 18.02 -7.90 8.49
CA GLN A 171 19.33 -7.43 8.10
C GLN A 171 20.34 -8.56 8.33
N LEU A 172 20.57 -9.37 7.29
CA LEU A 172 21.41 -10.59 7.37
C LEU A 172 22.90 -10.24 7.53
N SER A 173 23.35 -9.11 6.97
CA SER A 173 24.67 -8.54 7.15
C SER A 173 24.62 -7.02 6.99
N ASP A 174 25.72 -6.32 7.17
CA ASP A 174 25.77 -4.87 6.95
C ASP A 174 25.44 -4.46 5.50
N GLN A 175 25.55 -5.40 4.57
CA GLN A 175 25.33 -5.17 3.13
C GLN A 175 24.08 -5.88 2.60
N LEU A 176 23.56 -6.93 3.27
CA LEU A 176 22.47 -7.78 2.78
C LEU A 176 21.23 -7.65 3.64
N TYR A 177 20.15 -7.19 3.04
CA TYR A 177 18.81 -7.17 3.59
C TYR A 177 17.92 -8.18 2.84
N ALA A 178 17.08 -8.87 3.58
CA ALA A 178 16.10 -9.80 3.04
C ALA A 178 14.70 -9.51 3.60
N GLU A 179 13.72 -9.59 2.73
CA GLU A 179 12.31 -9.52 3.07
C GLU A 179 11.58 -10.68 2.39
N ILE A 180 10.85 -11.45 3.18
CA ILE A 180 10.08 -12.60 2.71
C ILE A 180 8.70 -12.56 3.32
N GLY A 181 7.68 -12.91 2.55
CA GLY A 181 6.34 -12.89 3.10
C GLY A 181 5.29 -13.55 2.25
N ARG A 182 4.10 -13.57 2.83
CA ARG A 182 2.86 -14.01 2.20
C ARG A 182 1.77 -12.98 2.42
N VAL A 183 1.16 -12.54 1.34
CA VAL A 183 -0.02 -11.68 1.35
C VAL A 183 -1.22 -12.49 0.91
N GLU A 184 -2.24 -12.57 1.76
CA GLU A 184 -3.45 -13.36 1.51
C GLU A 184 -4.58 -12.52 0.92
N LYS A 185 -4.65 -11.25 1.34
CA LYS A 185 -5.72 -10.33 0.93
C LYS A 185 -5.18 -8.93 0.69
N VAL A 186 -5.92 -8.18 -0.10
CA VAL A 186 -5.71 -6.75 -0.36
C VAL A 186 -6.96 -5.96 -0.01
N SER A 187 -6.79 -4.82 0.64
CA SER A 187 -7.83 -3.80 0.76
C SER A 187 -7.46 -2.67 -0.21
N PRO A 188 -8.10 -2.60 -1.38
CA PRO A 188 -7.82 -1.57 -2.36
C PRO A 188 -8.13 -0.17 -1.82
N ARG A 189 -7.54 0.84 -2.45
CA ARG A 189 -7.69 2.25 -2.08
C ARG A 189 -9.13 2.81 -2.09
N ASN A 190 -10.03 2.15 -2.80
CA ASN A 190 -11.43 2.53 -3.00
C ASN A 190 -12.42 1.45 -2.54
N GLU A 191 -12.01 0.64 -1.58
CA GLU A 191 -12.86 -0.38 -0.96
C GLU A 191 -12.60 -0.43 0.55
N GLU A 192 -13.58 -0.84 1.32
CA GLU A 192 -13.50 -0.95 2.78
C GLU A 192 -12.75 -2.21 3.21
N ASP A 193 -13.17 -3.35 2.64
CA ASP A 193 -12.82 -4.67 3.11
C ASP A 193 -11.55 -5.23 2.48
N PHE A 194 -10.91 -6.15 3.20
CA PHE A 194 -9.90 -7.03 2.65
C PHE A 194 -10.55 -8.14 1.82
N LYS A 195 -10.14 -8.25 0.56
CA LYS A 195 -10.56 -9.29 -0.37
C LYS A 195 -9.38 -10.11 -0.90
N LYS A 196 -9.62 -11.32 -1.32
CA LYS A 196 -8.63 -12.13 -2.02
C LYS A 196 -8.19 -11.43 -3.31
N PHE A 197 -6.97 -11.69 -3.74
CA PHE A 197 -6.54 -11.32 -5.08
C PHE A 197 -7.41 -12.03 -6.10
N SER A 198 -7.82 -11.35 -7.14
CA SER A 198 -8.61 -11.93 -8.21
C SER A 198 -8.14 -11.43 -9.56
N PHE A 199 -8.26 -12.29 -10.55
CA PHE A 199 -7.94 -11.98 -11.92
C PHE A 199 -9.13 -12.35 -12.81
N THR A 200 -9.50 -11.45 -13.72
CA THR A 200 -10.57 -11.69 -14.68
C THR A 200 -9.99 -11.76 -16.10
N ALA A 201 -10.18 -12.90 -16.74
CA ALA A 201 -9.84 -13.10 -18.13
C ALA A 201 -10.99 -13.76 -18.87
N ASN A 202 -11.33 -13.25 -20.06
CA ASN A 202 -12.43 -13.77 -20.89
C ASN A 202 -13.79 -13.90 -20.13
N GLY A 203 -14.06 -12.94 -19.25
CA GLY A 203 -15.31 -12.94 -18.44
C GLY A 203 -15.31 -13.91 -17.26
N ILE A 204 -14.25 -14.67 -17.04
CA ILE A 204 -14.11 -15.59 -15.89
C ILE A 204 -13.22 -14.94 -14.83
N THR A 205 -13.80 -14.73 -13.65
CA THR A 205 -13.05 -14.28 -12.48
C THR A 205 -12.65 -15.48 -11.63
N LYS A 206 -11.35 -15.54 -11.31
CA LYS A 206 -10.82 -16.53 -10.36
C LYS A 206 -10.14 -15.80 -9.21
N GLU A 207 -10.20 -16.38 -8.04
CA GLU A 207 -9.50 -15.90 -6.85
C GLU A 207 -8.17 -16.65 -6.67
N SER A 208 -7.19 -15.95 -6.11
CA SER A 208 -5.92 -16.53 -5.70
C SER A 208 -5.89 -16.71 -4.18
N ASP A 209 -5.21 -17.74 -3.73
CA ASP A 209 -5.01 -17.99 -2.30
C ASP A 209 -3.91 -17.12 -1.68
N GLY A 210 -3.20 -16.36 -2.49
CA GLY A 210 -2.26 -15.34 -2.01
C GLY A 210 -1.03 -15.17 -2.87
N LEU A 211 -0.22 -14.18 -2.50
CA LEU A 211 1.06 -13.84 -3.10
C LEU A 211 2.17 -14.20 -2.11
N ASN A 212 3.04 -15.12 -2.49
CA ASN A 212 4.31 -15.38 -1.80
C ASN A 212 5.40 -14.55 -2.46
N TYR A 213 6.29 -13.94 -1.69
CA TYR A 213 7.37 -13.13 -2.25
C TYR A 213 8.66 -13.25 -1.45
N ILE A 214 9.77 -12.98 -2.15
CA ILE A 214 11.11 -12.76 -1.59
C ILE A 214 11.67 -11.50 -2.24
N ASP A 215 12.24 -10.61 -1.43
CA ASP A 215 12.97 -9.43 -1.83
C ASP A 215 14.36 -9.45 -1.18
N LEU A 216 15.40 -9.36 -1.98
CA LEU A 216 16.78 -9.33 -1.54
C LEU A 216 17.43 -8.04 -2.01
N ARG A 217 18.00 -7.26 -1.08
CA ARG A 217 18.69 -6.00 -1.37
C ARG A 217 20.13 -6.10 -0.92
N TYR A 218 21.06 -5.88 -1.85
CA TYR A 218 22.49 -5.94 -1.58
C TYR A 218 23.18 -4.62 -1.92
N GLN A 219 23.97 -4.14 -0.99
CA GLN A 219 24.78 -2.94 -1.18
C GLN A 219 26.21 -3.33 -1.56
N PHE A 220 26.56 -3.25 -2.84
CA PHE A 220 27.89 -3.57 -3.37
C PHE A 220 28.93 -2.53 -2.96
N THR A 221 28.56 -1.25 -3.08
CA THR A 221 29.39 -0.09 -2.66
C THR A 221 28.44 0.98 -2.08
N PRO A 222 28.94 2.05 -1.46
CA PRO A 222 28.09 3.16 -1.01
C PRO A 222 27.21 3.77 -2.11
N SER A 223 27.62 3.66 -3.37
CA SER A 223 26.93 4.22 -4.54
C SER A 223 26.26 3.18 -5.45
N LEU A 224 26.51 1.88 -5.25
CA LEU A 224 25.94 0.81 -6.07
C LEU A 224 25.14 -0.16 -5.21
N LYS A 225 23.87 -0.28 -5.52
CA LYS A 225 22.91 -1.19 -4.87
C LYS A 225 22.24 -2.08 -5.90
N GLY A 226 21.89 -3.30 -5.52
CA GLY A 226 21.11 -4.22 -6.33
C GLY A 226 19.92 -4.73 -5.54
N GLU A 227 18.84 -5.00 -6.24
CA GLU A 227 17.64 -5.60 -5.70
C GLU A 227 17.19 -6.74 -6.61
N TYR A 228 16.82 -7.84 -5.99
CA TYR A 228 16.21 -8.99 -6.64
C TYR A 228 14.87 -9.28 -5.96
N TYR A 229 13.82 -9.28 -6.74
CA TYR A 229 12.47 -9.58 -6.29
C TYR A 229 11.91 -10.79 -7.04
N PHE A 230 11.32 -11.71 -6.29
CA PHE A 230 10.53 -12.81 -6.83
C PHE A 230 9.16 -12.83 -6.16
N GLY A 231 8.09 -12.85 -6.94
CA GLY A 231 6.71 -12.93 -6.49
C GLY A 231 5.97 -14.05 -7.22
N ASN A 232 5.27 -14.88 -6.46
CA ASN A 232 4.41 -15.94 -6.98
C ASN A 232 2.98 -15.76 -6.48
N LEU A 233 2.10 -15.31 -7.36
CA LEU A 233 0.67 -15.27 -7.13
C LEU A 233 0.10 -16.67 -7.41
N GLU A 234 -0.34 -17.36 -6.37
CA GLU A 234 -0.83 -18.74 -6.47
C GLU A 234 -1.94 -18.87 -7.51
N CYS A 235 -1.85 -19.90 -8.33
CA CYS A 235 -2.75 -20.24 -9.44
C CYS A 235 -2.70 -19.31 -10.67
N TYR A 236 -1.82 -18.26 -10.71
CA TYR A 236 -1.87 -17.29 -11.81
C TYR A 236 -0.54 -16.93 -12.45
N SER A 237 0.41 -16.39 -11.70
CA SER A 237 1.60 -15.82 -12.30
C SER A 237 2.78 -15.78 -11.35
N GLN A 238 3.97 -15.80 -11.96
CA GLN A 238 5.23 -15.50 -11.29
C GLN A 238 5.79 -14.22 -11.87
N VAL A 239 6.37 -13.39 -11.02
CA VAL A 239 7.07 -12.16 -11.40
C VAL A 239 8.46 -12.22 -10.82
N GLU A 240 9.45 -12.03 -11.67
CA GLU A 240 10.85 -11.90 -11.28
C GLU A 240 11.37 -10.56 -11.78
N MET A 241 12.00 -9.79 -10.92
CA MET A 241 12.62 -8.51 -11.27
C MET A 241 13.97 -8.40 -10.60
N SER A 242 14.94 -7.86 -11.36
CA SER A 242 16.24 -7.48 -10.82
C SER A 242 16.66 -6.14 -11.38
N TYR A 243 17.23 -5.27 -10.57
CA TYR A 243 17.75 -4.00 -11.03
C TYR A 243 18.93 -3.52 -10.18
N LEU A 244 19.75 -2.66 -10.80
CA LEU A 244 20.85 -1.97 -10.17
C LEU A 244 20.52 -0.49 -10.05
N ILE A 245 20.76 0.08 -8.88
CA ILE A 245 20.61 1.50 -8.61
C ILE A 245 21.99 2.09 -8.37
N THR A 246 22.35 3.10 -9.18
CA THR A 246 23.55 3.92 -8.98
C THR A 246 23.15 5.32 -8.52
N LYS A 247 23.91 5.89 -7.61
CA LYS A 247 23.78 7.30 -7.19
C LYS A 247 24.85 8.14 -7.87
#